data_9257ad03941d8d3d52382c309bbb7212
#
_entry.id   9257ad03941d8d3d52382c309bbb7212
#
_cell.length_a   1.000
_cell.length_b   1.000
_cell.length_c   1.000
_cell.angle_alpha   90.00
_cell.angle_beta   90.00
_cell.angle_gamma   90.00
#
_symmetry.space_group_name_H-M   'P 1'
#
loop_
_entity.id
_entity.type
_entity.pdbx_description
1 polymer ?
#
loop_
_entity_poly.entity_id
_entity_poly.type
_entity_poly.pdbx_seq_one_letter_code
_entity_poly.pdbx_strand_id
1 'polypeptide(L)'
;MEPVAQTFRFCPRCGVAAETVGENPFRCSGCDLNFFFGPCTAVAGIICDRAGQVLFIKRQKDPGKGKLGLPGGFLDAGESIEDALCREVLEEINLQVIGMKYLASFPNEYTYRGVTLPVTDVFFQCDVESFDDIAAQESEVAGWHFCHPDASMYGELAFESHRLAVNEHLRRKEPEAN
;
A
#
# COMPACT_ATOMS: atom_id res chain seq x y z
N MET A 1 -15.17 -3.04 13.02
CA MET A 1 -13.72 -2.78 12.87
C MET A 1 -13.42 -1.54 13.68
N GLU A 2 -12.38 -1.59 14.50
CA GLU A 2 -12.08 -0.56 15.51
C GLU A 2 -10.91 0.29 15.02
N PRO A 3 -11.04 1.63 14.90
CA PRO A 3 -9.90 2.51 14.62
C PRO A 3 -8.78 2.33 15.65
N VAL A 4 -7.53 2.40 15.24
CA VAL A 4 -6.37 2.18 16.11
C VAL A 4 -6.39 3.08 17.36
N ALA A 5 -6.86 4.32 17.25
CA ALA A 5 -6.98 5.22 18.40
C ALA A 5 -7.91 4.68 19.50
N GLN A 6 -8.93 3.90 19.16
CA GLN A 6 -9.87 3.31 20.14
C GLN A 6 -9.28 2.09 20.87
N THR A 7 -8.17 1.53 20.39
CA THR A 7 -7.47 0.42 21.05
C THR A 7 -6.59 0.90 22.21
N PHE A 8 -6.26 2.20 22.29
CA PHE A 8 -5.40 2.77 23.33
C PHE A 8 -6.20 3.04 24.60
N ARG A 9 -6.48 1.99 25.34
CA ARG A 9 -7.21 2.04 26.64
C ARG A 9 -6.28 2.31 27.82
N PHE A 10 -4.98 2.16 27.63
CA PHE A 10 -3.92 2.40 28.61
C PHE A 10 -2.76 3.15 27.95
N CYS A 11 -2.09 3.98 28.73
CA CYS A 11 -0.89 4.67 28.24
C CYS A 11 0.24 3.66 27.95
N PRO A 12 0.81 3.65 26.73
CA PRO A 12 1.90 2.72 26.38
C PRO A 12 3.20 3.01 27.13
N ARG A 13 3.33 4.20 27.76
CA ARG A 13 4.54 4.61 28.49
C ARG A 13 4.46 4.26 29.97
N CYS A 14 3.34 4.55 30.65
CA CYS A 14 3.23 4.42 32.11
C CYS A 14 2.14 3.45 32.58
N GLY A 15 1.31 2.92 31.67
CA GLY A 15 0.27 1.96 32.01
C GLY A 15 -1.00 2.54 32.64
N VAL A 16 -1.08 3.86 32.87
CA VAL A 16 -2.30 4.49 33.42
C VAL A 16 -3.44 4.36 32.40
N ALA A 17 -4.66 4.09 32.90
CA ALA A 17 -5.85 4.02 32.06
C ALA A 17 -6.11 5.37 31.36
N ALA A 18 -6.55 5.31 30.12
CA ALA A 18 -6.93 6.48 29.35
C ALA A 18 -8.19 7.12 29.94
N GLU A 19 -8.20 8.42 30.14
CA GLU A 19 -9.40 9.17 30.53
C GLU A 19 -10.41 9.26 29.39
N THR A 20 -9.90 9.46 28.17
CA THR A 20 -10.67 9.45 26.92
C THR A 20 -10.04 8.48 25.93
N VAL A 21 -10.86 7.63 25.34
CA VAL A 21 -10.45 6.64 24.33
C VAL A 21 -10.88 7.13 22.96
N GLY A 22 -10.01 6.96 21.95
CA GLY A 22 -10.31 7.31 20.57
C GLY A 22 -9.95 8.72 20.15
N GLU A 23 -9.36 9.53 21.03
CA GLU A 23 -8.85 10.86 20.66
C GLU A 23 -7.52 10.77 19.89
N ASN A 24 -7.32 11.69 18.96
CA ASN A 24 -6.06 11.90 18.26
C ASN A 24 -5.63 13.37 18.39
N PRO A 25 -4.55 13.69 19.12
CA PRO A 25 -3.63 12.77 19.77
C PRO A 25 -4.20 12.12 21.05
N PHE A 26 -3.76 10.89 21.35
CA PHE A 26 -3.92 10.31 22.69
C PHE A 26 -3.12 11.14 23.69
N ARG A 27 -3.75 11.48 24.84
CA ARG A 27 -3.12 12.25 25.92
C ARG A 27 -3.16 11.46 27.22
N CYS A 28 -2.02 11.36 27.89
CA CYS A 28 -1.92 10.67 29.18
C CYS A 28 -1.85 11.66 30.32
N SER A 29 -2.82 11.61 31.26
CA SER A 29 -2.82 12.44 32.46
C SER A 29 -1.77 12.02 33.52
N GLY A 30 -1.25 10.78 33.42
CA GLY A 30 -0.27 10.27 34.40
C GLY A 30 1.19 10.60 34.07
N CYS A 31 1.53 10.87 32.79
CA CYS A 31 2.92 11.13 32.39
C CYS A 31 3.08 12.14 31.23
N ASP A 32 2.03 12.86 30.91
CA ASP A 32 1.98 13.91 29.87
C ASP A 32 2.39 13.42 28.46
N LEU A 33 2.36 12.10 28.21
CA LEU A 33 2.58 11.56 26.86
C LEU A 33 1.49 12.07 25.93
N ASN A 34 1.89 12.67 24.80
CA ASN A 34 1.05 12.90 23.65
C ASN A 34 1.46 11.93 22.53
N PHE A 35 0.52 11.10 22.05
CA PHE A 35 0.77 10.17 20.95
C PHE A 35 -0.17 10.45 19.79
N PHE A 36 0.40 10.72 18.61
CA PHE A 36 -0.34 11.02 17.40
C PHE A 36 -0.49 9.76 16.56
N PHE A 37 -1.74 9.40 16.23
CA PHE A 37 -2.04 8.33 15.30
C PHE A 37 -2.00 8.89 13.87
N GLY A 38 -0.79 9.09 13.36
CA GLY A 38 -0.58 9.45 11.96
C GLY A 38 -0.81 8.26 11.03
N PRO A 39 -1.06 8.50 9.73
CA PRO A 39 -1.15 7.41 8.76
C PRO A 39 0.20 6.70 8.63
N CYS A 40 0.18 5.37 8.57
CA CYS A 40 1.30 4.59 8.09
C CYS A 40 1.51 4.91 6.60
N THR A 41 2.74 4.76 6.12
CA THR A 41 3.02 4.91 4.69
C THR A 41 3.19 3.54 4.05
N ALA A 42 2.56 3.36 2.90
CA ALA A 42 2.79 2.24 2.01
C ALA A 42 3.11 2.75 0.61
N VAL A 43 3.82 1.96 -0.16
CA VAL A 43 4.23 2.29 -1.53
C VAL A 43 3.86 1.16 -2.47
N ALA A 44 3.47 1.48 -3.72
CA ALA A 44 3.24 0.48 -4.74
C ALA A 44 3.66 0.98 -6.14
N GLY A 45 4.06 0.03 -6.99
CA GLY A 45 4.54 0.29 -8.34
C GLY A 45 3.53 -0.11 -9.42
N ILE A 46 3.28 0.78 -10.38
CA ILE A 46 2.67 0.42 -11.66
C ILE A 46 3.80 0.05 -12.62
N ILE A 47 3.90 -1.23 -12.93
CA ILE A 47 4.88 -1.82 -13.83
C ILE A 47 4.13 -2.26 -15.09
N CYS A 48 4.60 -1.81 -16.26
CA CYS A 48 3.98 -2.17 -17.53
C CYS A 48 4.91 -3.02 -18.39
N ASP A 49 4.34 -3.99 -19.07
CA ASP A 49 5.06 -4.71 -20.13
C ASP A 49 5.19 -3.87 -21.44
N ARG A 50 5.83 -4.45 -22.45
CA ARG A 50 6.01 -3.79 -23.75
C ARG A 50 4.70 -3.56 -24.53
N ALA A 51 3.64 -4.31 -24.19
CA ALA A 51 2.30 -4.14 -24.76
C ALA A 51 1.49 -3.07 -24.00
N GLY A 52 2.04 -2.50 -22.93
CA GLY A 52 1.39 -1.50 -22.08
C GLY A 52 0.40 -2.10 -21.08
N GLN A 53 0.42 -3.42 -20.88
CA GLN A 53 -0.36 -4.11 -19.88
C GLN A 53 0.27 -3.90 -18.49
N VAL A 54 -0.56 -3.67 -17.49
CA VAL A 54 -0.14 -3.48 -16.11
C VAL A 54 0.02 -4.83 -15.41
N LEU A 55 1.10 -4.96 -14.64
CA LEU A 55 1.34 -6.11 -13.78
C LEU A 55 0.50 -6.01 -12.51
N PHE A 56 -0.30 -7.04 -12.27
CA PHE A 56 -1.03 -7.23 -11.01
C PHE A 56 -0.56 -8.48 -10.30
N ILE A 57 -0.50 -8.40 -8.98
CA ILE A 57 -0.27 -9.54 -8.08
C ILE A 57 -1.59 -10.00 -7.48
N LYS A 58 -1.72 -11.31 -7.20
CA LYS A 58 -2.83 -11.86 -6.44
C LYS A 58 -2.39 -12.06 -4.99
N ARG A 59 -3.05 -11.38 -4.07
CA ARG A 59 -2.70 -11.40 -2.64
C ARG A 59 -2.91 -12.78 -2.01
N GLN A 60 -1.92 -13.25 -1.26
CA GLN A 60 -2.01 -14.53 -0.53
C GLN A 60 -2.51 -14.35 0.90
N LYS A 61 -2.38 -13.14 1.48
CA LYS A 61 -2.74 -12.81 2.87
C LYS A 61 -3.86 -11.78 2.95
N ASP A 62 -4.56 -11.76 4.10
CA ASP A 62 -5.47 -10.68 4.46
C ASP A 62 -4.71 -9.42 4.91
N PRO A 63 -5.30 -8.25 4.70
CA PRO A 63 -6.60 -7.99 4.08
C PRO A 63 -6.57 -8.19 2.56
N GLY A 64 -7.72 -8.58 2.01
CA GLY A 64 -7.88 -8.72 0.57
C GLY A 64 -7.27 -10.00 -0.02
N LYS A 65 -7.13 -11.08 0.76
CA LYS A 65 -6.70 -12.38 0.24
C LYS A 65 -7.51 -12.81 -0.98
N GLY A 66 -6.80 -13.24 -2.03
CA GLY A 66 -7.38 -13.67 -3.30
C GLY A 66 -7.75 -12.53 -4.25
N LYS A 67 -7.71 -11.27 -3.81
CA LYS A 67 -7.89 -10.08 -4.65
C LYS A 67 -6.59 -9.66 -5.30
N LEU A 68 -6.71 -8.78 -6.28
CA LEU A 68 -5.59 -8.19 -7.00
C LEU A 68 -5.03 -6.98 -6.26
N GLY A 69 -3.74 -6.74 -6.44
CA GLY A 69 -3.03 -5.55 -6.00
C GLY A 69 -1.93 -5.16 -6.97
N LEU A 70 -1.38 -3.99 -6.80
CA LEU A 70 -0.11 -3.60 -7.39
C LEU A 70 1.01 -4.10 -6.47
N PRO A 71 2.19 -4.49 -6.98
CA PRO A 71 3.32 -4.88 -6.14
C PRO A 71 3.77 -3.73 -5.26
N GLY A 72 4.02 -4.02 -3.98
CA GLY A 72 4.40 -3.03 -2.97
C GLY A 72 3.86 -3.36 -1.57
N GLY A 73 4.29 -2.57 -0.58
CA GLY A 73 3.95 -2.78 0.81
C GLY A 73 4.25 -1.60 1.72
N PHE A 74 4.35 -1.87 3.03
CA PHE A 74 4.67 -0.85 4.01
C PHE A 74 6.16 -0.53 4.06
N LEU A 75 6.47 0.73 4.40
CA LEU A 75 7.84 1.15 4.67
C LEU A 75 8.32 0.56 6.00
N ASP A 76 9.56 0.12 6.02
CA ASP A 76 10.28 -0.20 7.26
C ASP A 76 10.84 1.06 7.93
N ALA A 77 11.10 0.96 9.24
CA ALA A 77 11.65 2.08 10.01
C ALA A 77 13.05 2.47 9.49
N GLY A 78 13.18 3.73 9.07
CA GLY A 78 14.44 4.26 8.53
C GLY A 78 14.63 4.06 7.03
N GLU A 79 13.65 3.50 6.34
CA GLU A 79 13.67 3.28 4.90
C GLU A 79 13.09 4.49 4.15
N SER A 80 13.63 4.82 2.99
CA SER A 80 13.01 5.78 2.07
C SER A 80 11.87 5.14 1.31
N ILE A 81 10.96 5.96 0.74
CA ILE A 81 9.85 5.45 -0.09
C ILE A 81 10.39 4.71 -1.31
N GLU A 82 11.46 5.22 -1.91
CA GLU A 82 12.10 4.64 -3.09
C GLU A 82 12.76 3.29 -2.78
N ASP A 83 13.46 3.19 -1.64
CA ASP A 83 14.09 1.93 -1.21
C ASP A 83 13.03 0.88 -0.88
N ALA A 84 11.96 1.26 -0.17
CA ALA A 84 10.83 0.39 0.13
C ALA A 84 10.20 -0.19 -1.14
N LEU A 85 9.98 0.65 -2.15
CA LEU A 85 9.42 0.19 -3.42
C LEU A 85 10.32 -0.81 -4.11
N CYS A 86 11.63 -0.54 -4.17
CA CYS A 86 12.60 -1.47 -4.77
C CYS A 86 12.63 -2.81 -4.02
N ARG A 87 12.65 -2.77 -2.68
CA ARG A 87 12.65 -3.98 -1.83
C ARG A 87 11.37 -4.79 -2.03
N GLU A 88 10.20 -4.17 -1.91
CA GLU A 88 8.91 -4.86 -2.03
C GLU A 88 8.72 -5.50 -3.40
N VAL A 89 9.05 -4.78 -4.49
CA VAL A 89 8.96 -5.32 -5.85
C VAL A 89 9.91 -6.51 -6.04
N LEU A 90 11.13 -6.42 -5.48
CA LEU A 90 12.10 -7.52 -5.53
C LEU A 90 11.62 -8.72 -4.70
N GLU A 91 11.11 -8.49 -3.49
CA GLU A 91 10.66 -9.55 -2.58
C GLU A 91 9.41 -10.26 -3.10
N GLU A 92 8.40 -9.51 -3.56
CA GLU A 92 7.10 -10.06 -3.96
C GLU A 92 7.14 -10.79 -5.30
N ILE A 93 7.88 -10.26 -6.29
CA ILE A 93 7.84 -10.73 -7.69
C ILE A 93 9.19 -10.87 -8.37
N ASN A 94 10.29 -10.75 -7.62
CA ASN A 94 11.67 -10.91 -8.10
C ASN A 94 12.02 -10.01 -9.30
N LEU A 95 11.54 -8.78 -9.33
CA LEU A 95 11.88 -7.79 -10.35
C LEU A 95 12.76 -6.69 -9.79
N GLN A 96 13.78 -6.31 -10.54
CA GLN A 96 14.66 -5.19 -10.19
C GLN A 96 14.14 -3.89 -10.82
N VAL A 97 13.74 -2.94 -9.98
CA VAL A 97 13.35 -1.59 -10.41
C VAL A 97 14.61 -0.80 -10.78
N ILE A 98 14.63 -0.25 -12.02
CA ILE A 98 15.74 0.55 -12.55
C ILE A 98 15.37 2.01 -12.78
N GLY A 99 14.08 2.34 -12.71
CA GLY A 99 13.58 3.68 -12.84
C GLY A 99 12.22 3.82 -12.18
N MET A 100 11.94 4.98 -11.59
CA MET A 100 10.65 5.26 -11.00
C MET A 100 10.26 6.72 -11.17
N LYS A 101 8.97 6.96 -11.38
CA LYS A 101 8.39 8.29 -11.50
C LYS A 101 7.16 8.38 -10.63
N TYR A 102 7.13 9.36 -9.73
CA TYR A 102 5.96 9.61 -8.88
C TYR A 102 4.69 9.77 -9.71
N LEU A 103 3.67 9.01 -9.35
CA LEU A 103 2.36 9.05 -9.99
C LEU A 103 1.36 9.86 -9.15
N ALA A 104 1.05 9.38 -7.96
CA ALA A 104 0.05 9.99 -7.07
C ALA A 104 0.19 9.42 -5.64
N SER A 105 -0.57 9.99 -4.70
CA SER A 105 -0.80 9.39 -3.40
C SER A 105 -2.27 9.48 -3.05
N PHE A 106 -2.78 8.45 -2.36
CA PHE A 106 -4.17 8.38 -1.94
C PHE A 106 -4.29 7.89 -0.50
N PRO A 107 -5.30 8.37 0.25
CA PRO A 107 -5.63 7.81 1.55
C PRO A 107 -6.17 6.39 1.38
N ASN A 108 -5.87 5.54 2.35
CA ASN A 108 -6.35 4.16 2.44
C ASN A 108 -6.62 3.78 3.89
N GLU A 109 -7.39 2.74 4.10
CA GLU A 109 -7.62 2.10 5.38
C GLU A 109 -7.14 0.65 5.31
N TYR A 110 -6.26 0.28 6.24
CA TYR A 110 -5.75 -1.08 6.35
C TYR A 110 -6.29 -1.73 7.62
N THR A 111 -7.18 -2.71 7.45
CA THR A 111 -7.77 -3.44 8.57
C THR A 111 -7.15 -4.81 8.70
N TYR A 112 -6.50 -5.05 9.85
CA TYR A 112 -5.94 -6.33 10.19
C TYR A 112 -6.38 -6.77 11.60
N ARG A 113 -6.86 -7.99 11.73
CA ARG A 113 -7.36 -8.57 13.01
C ARG A 113 -8.32 -7.66 13.77
N GLY A 114 -9.20 -6.95 13.06
CA GLY A 114 -10.23 -6.10 13.65
C GLY A 114 -9.80 -4.68 13.97
N VAL A 115 -8.51 -4.34 13.85
CA VAL A 115 -7.98 -2.98 14.03
C VAL A 115 -7.75 -2.34 12.68
N THR A 116 -8.22 -1.09 12.52
CA THR A 116 -8.06 -0.28 11.30
C THR A 116 -7.01 0.80 11.52
N LEU A 117 -6.01 0.82 10.65
CA LEU A 117 -4.96 1.84 10.56
C LEU A 117 -5.26 2.78 9.40
N PRO A 118 -5.13 4.10 9.59
CA PRO A 118 -5.05 5.02 8.46
C PRO A 118 -3.73 4.80 7.72
N VAL A 119 -3.77 4.81 6.39
CA VAL A 119 -2.60 4.63 5.52
C VAL A 119 -2.59 5.72 4.47
N THR A 120 -1.39 6.17 4.09
CA THR A 120 -1.17 6.93 2.87
C THR A 120 -0.41 6.04 1.90
N ASP A 121 -1.08 5.63 0.82
CA ASP A 121 -0.45 4.88 -0.25
C ASP A 121 0.18 5.84 -1.25
N VAL A 122 1.45 5.60 -1.58
CA VAL A 122 2.23 6.37 -2.55
C VAL A 122 2.50 5.50 -3.77
N PHE A 123 2.19 6.01 -4.96
CA PHE A 123 2.29 5.25 -6.20
C PHE A 123 3.31 5.82 -7.16
N PHE A 124 4.09 4.92 -7.78
CA PHE A 124 5.06 5.24 -8.81
C PHE A 124 4.77 4.44 -10.09
N GLN A 125 5.10 5.02 -11.23
CA GLN A 125 5.33 4.27 -12.46
C GLN A 125 6.76 3.77 -12.42
N CYS A 126 6.95 2.45 -12.64
CA CYS A 126 8.25 1.82 -12.52
C CYS A 126 8.68 1.17 -13.82
N ASP A 127 9.96 1.35 -14.15
CA ASP A 127 10.67 0.58 -15.15
C ASP A 127 11.46 -0.52 -14.45
N VAL A 128 11.47 -1.72 -15.01
CA VAL A 128 12.23 -2.86 -14.51
C VAL A 128 13.28 -3.30 -15.51
N GLU A 129 14.35 -3.94 -15.04
CA GLU A 129 15.47 -4.37 -15.87
C GLU A 129 15.04 -5.41 -16.90
N SER A 130 14.31 -6.44 -16.48
CA SER A 130 13.78 -7.53 -17.29
C SER A 130 12.58 -8.18 -16.62
N PHE A 131 11.78 -8.90 -17.40
CA PHE A 131 10.72 -9.79 -16.88
C PHE A 131 11.11 -11.27 -16.93
N ASP A 132 12.35 -11.61 -17.33
CA ASP A 132 12.76 -13.00 -17.56
C ASP A 132 12.76 -13.82 -16.26
N ASP A 133 13.10 -13.17 -15.13
CA ASP A 133 13.22 -13.80 -13.82
C ASP A 133 12.00 -13.55 -12.91
N ILE A 134 10.87 -13.11 -13.46
CA ILE A 134 9.68 -12.83 -12.65
C ILE A 134 9.21 -14.11 -11.94
N ALA A 135 9.09 -14.01 -10.62
CA ALA A 135 8.70 -15.11 -9.75
C ALA A 135 7.94 -14.60 -8.53
N ALA A 136 6.81 -15.23 -8.20
CA ALA A 136 6.04 -14.85 -7.02
C ALA A 136 6.66 -15.40 -5.74
N GLN A 137 6.75 -14.59 -4.69
CA GLN A 137 7.02 -15.06 -3.34
C GLN A 137 5.75 -15.72 -2.78
N GLU A 138 5.68 -17.04 -2.79
CA GLU A 138 4.49 -17.84 -2.48
C GLU A 138 3.85 -17.54 -1.11
N SER A 139 4.63 -17.03 -0.15
CA SER A 139 4.11 -16.65 1.17
C SER A 139 3.23 -15.39 1.15
N GLU A 140 3.37 -14.51 0.15
CA GLU A 140 2.68 -13.22 0.05
C GLU A 140 1.86 -13.06 -1.23
N VAL A 141 2.32 -13.67 -2.31
CA VAL A 141 1.76 -13.55 -3.64
C VAL A 141 1.34 -14.93 -4.17
N ALA A 142 0.04 -15.13 -4.38
CA ALA A 142 -0.53 -16.37 -4.90
C ALA A 142 -0.34 -16.51 -6.42
N GLY A 143 0.12 -15.47 -7.10
CA GLY A 143 0.37 -15.43 -8.53
C GLY A 143 0.36 -14.01 -9.06
N TRP A 144 0.68 -13.86 -10.32
CA TRP A 144 0.72 -12.58 -11.01
C TRP A 144 0.22 -12.72 -12.44
N HIS A 145 -0.20 -11.62 -13.05
CA HIS A 145 -0.56 -11.57 -14.47
C HIS A 145 -0.48 -10.13 -15.01
N PHE A 146 -0.30 -10.02 -16.31
CA PHE A 146 -0.40 -8.76 -17.03
C PHE A 146 -1.77 -8.63 -17.68
N CYS A 147 -2.37 -7.45 -17.62
CA CYS A 147 -3.58 -7.16 -18.37
C CYS A 147 -3.74 -5.64 -18.61
N HIS A 148 -4.56 -5.31 -19.59
CA HIS A 148 -5.04 -3.93 -19.73
C HIS A 148 -6.12 -3.69 -18.68
N PRO A 149 -5.91 -2.76 -17.72
CA PRO A 149 -6.92 -2.49 -16.72
C PRO A 149 -8.17 -1.88 -17.35
N ASP A 150 -9.32 -2.42 -16.98
CA ASP A 150 -10.63 -1.94 -17.38
C ASP A 150 -11.59 -1.88 -16.18
N ALA A 151 -12.79 -1.35 -16.40
CA ALA A 151 -13.78 -1.17 -15.34
C ALA A 151 -14.21 -2.49 -14.66
N SER A 152 -14.10 -3.65 -15.33
CA SER A 152 -14.48 -4.95 -14.75
C SER A 152 -13.51 -5.39 -13.65
N MET A 153 -12.24 -4.96 -13.71
CA MET A 153 -11.22 -5.30 -12.74
C MET A 153 -11.33 -4.52 -11.42
N TYR A 154 -12.03 -3.38 -11.40
CA TYR A 154 -12.04 -2.52 -10.22
C TYR A 154 -12.65 -3.20 -8.98
N GLY A 155 -13.60 -4.11 -9.18
CA GLY A 155 -14.15 -4.95 -8.11
C GLY A 155 -13.19 -6.02 -7.57
N GLU A 156 -12.19 -6.39 -8.37
CA GLU A 156 -11.18 -7.38 -8.04
C GLU A 156 -10.00 -6.80 -7.25
N LEU A 157 -9.81 -5.46 -7.27
CA LEU A 157 -8.74 -4.81 -6.52
C LEU A 157 -9.02 -4.84 -5.02
N ALA A 158 -7.97 -5.11 -4.24
CA ALA A 158 -8.06 -5.22 -2.79
C ALA A 158 -8.33 -3.87 -2.10
N PHE A 159 -7.77 -2.79 -2.67
CA PHE A 159 -7.81 -1.46 -2.09
C PHE A 159 -8.30 -0.42 -3.09
N GLU A 160 -9.10 0.52 -2.59
CA GLU A 160 -9.62 1.63 -3.38
C GLU A 160 -8.49 2.55 -3.90
N SER A 161 -7.43 2.76 -3.10
CA SER A 161 -6.25 3.52 -3.48
C SER A 161 -5.57 2.96 -4.73
N HIS A 162 -5.49 1.63 -4.89
CA HIS A 162 -4.96 0.97 -6.08
C HIS A 162 -5.81 1.25 -7.31
N ARG A 163 -7.15 1.24 -7.16
CA ARG A 163 -8.07 1.62 -8.25
C ARG A 163 -7.85 3.05 -8.69
N LEU A 164 -7.71 3.98 -7.74
CA LEU A 164 -7.45 5.39 -8.02
C LEU A 164 -6.10 5.58 -8.72
N ALA A 165 -5.06 4.84 -8.30
CA ALA A 165 -3.75 4.90 -8.94
C ALA A 165 -3.77 4.37 -10.38
N VAL A 166 -4.46 3.26 -10.64
CA VAL A 166 -4.65 2.72 -11.99
C VAL A 166 -5.39 3.73 -12.88
N ASN A 167 -6.46 4.34 -12.39
CA ASN A 167 -7.19 5.38 -13.12
C ASN A 167 -6.30 6.58 -13.46
N GLU A 168 -5.50 7.05 -12.49
CA GLU A 168 -4.59 8.17 -12.71
C GLU A 168 -3.50 7.83 -13.75
N HIS A 169 -2.99 6.58 -13.73
CA HIS A 169 -2.07 6.10 -14.73
C HIS A 169 -2.67 6.11 -16.14
N LEU A 170 -3.89 5.59 -16.30
CA LEU A 170 -4.59 5.59 -17.58
C LEU A 170 -4.86 7.00 -18.07
N ARG A 171 -5.34 7.89 -17.20
CA ARG A 171 -5.57 9.30 -17.51
C ARG A 171 -4.32 10.01 -18.05
N ARG A 172 -3.13 9.71 -17.49
CA ARG A 172 -1.87 10.30 -17.95
C ARG A 172 -1.36 9.73 -19.28
N LYS A 173 -1.88 8.57 -19.70
CA LYS A 173 -1.57 7.97 -21.01
C LYS A 173 -2.47 8.50 -22.13
N GLU A 174 -3.65 9.03 -21.80
CA GLU A 174 -4.50 9.67 -22.80
C GLU A 174 -3.82 10.96 -23.27
N PRO A 175 -3.65 11.17 -24.61
CA PRO A 175 -3.13 12.43 -25.12
C PRO A 175 -4.11 13.54 -24.70
N GLU A 176 -3.59 14.66 -24.20
CA GLU A 176 -4.40 15.84 -23.93
C GLU A 176 -5.19 16.17 -25.21
N ALA A 177 -6.52 16.05 -25.11
CA ALA A 177 -7.40 16.46 -26.20
C ALA A 177 -7.25 17.99 -26.34
N ASN A 178 -6.51 18.40 -27.38
CA ASN A 178 -6.38 19.80 -27.81
C ASN A 178 -7.72 20.37 -28.30
#